data_ef585344b9fdc60a26915a5fb5d9e62d
#
_entry.id   ef585344b9fdc60a26915a5fb5d9e62d
#
_cell.length_a   1.000
_cell.length_b   1.000
_cell.length_c   1.000
_cell.angle_alpha   90.00
_cell.angle_beta   90.00
_cell.angle_gamma   90.00
#
_symmetry.space_group_name_H-M   'P 1'
#
loop_
_entity.id
_entity.type
_entity.pdbx_description
1 polymer ?
#
loop_
_entity_poly.entity_id
_entity_poly.type
_entity_poly.pdbx_seq_one_letter_code
_entity_poly.pdbx_strand_id
1 'polypeptide(L)'
;VLAIVDASALIAAADMSEPEHARCVEVLSRRDLYLVLPALAVAEAAYLIERRLGPSAEAAFARGLVGFEIDAPLPVDWPLIADLVERYADFRLGTVDASIAVLADRLGTDLIVTLDRRHFAAIRSPGGRSFRLLPEPPAVHEVPVAYGAPTA
;
A
#
# COMPACT_ATOMS: atom_id res chain seq x y z
N VAL A 1 4.61 -15.91 0.45
CA VAL A 1 5.22 -14.83 -0.36
C VAL A 1 5.32 -13.57 0.49
N LEU A 2 6.48 -12.89 0.49
CA LEU A 2 6.70 -11.66 1.24
C LEU A 2 6.02 -10.48 0.53
N ALA A 3 5.27 -9.67 1.26
CA ALA A 3 4.63 -8.46 0.76
C ALA A 3 4.80 -7.30 1.76
N ILE A 4 5.00 -6.10 1.23
CA ILE A 4 5.10 -4.87 2.02
C ILE A 4 3.73 -4.19 2.04
N VAL A 5 3.30 -3.74 3.21
CA VAL A 5 1.96 -3.14 3.38
C VAL A 5 2.07 -1.63 3.51
N ASP A 6 1.37 -0.92 2.62
CA ASP A 6 1.25 0.53 2.64
C ASP A 6 0.16 1.01 3.61
N ALA A 7 0.30 2.25 4.06
CA ALA A 7 -0.66 2.91 4.96
C ALA A 7 -2.09 2.92 4.42
N SER A 8 -2.29 3.11 3.12
CA SER A 8 -3.62 3.14 2.50
C SER A 8 -4.40 1.84 2.72
N ALA A 9 -3.73 0.69 2.63
CA ALA A 9 -4.34 -0.61 2.88
C ALA A 9 -4.67 -0.82 4.37
N LEU A 10 -3.79 -0.35 5.27
CA LEU A 10 -4.01 -0.41 6.72
C LEU A 10 -5.21 0.45 7.15
N ILE A 11 -5.31 1.66 6.60
CA ILE A 11 -6.42 2.58 6.87
C ILE A 11 -7.74 1.99 6.38
N ALA A 12 -7.77 1.48 5.15
CA ALA A 12 -8.97 0.86 4.59
C ALA A 12 -9.41 -0.38 5.39
N ALA A 13 -8.46 -1.17 5.89
CA ALA A 13 -8.78 -2.31 6.75
C ALA A 13 -9.32 -1.89 8.13
N ALA A 14 -8.97 -0.70 8.61
CA ALA A 14 -9.47 -0.16 9.89
C ALA A 14 -10.80 0.58 9.76
N ASP A 15 -11.13 1.07 8.57
CA ASP A 15 -12.33 1.88 8.31
C ASP A 15 -13.37 1.09 7.52
N MET A 16 -14.41 0.62 8.21
CA MET A 16 -15.51 -0.14 7.59
C MET A 16 -16.30 0.66 6.55
N SER A 17 -16.20 1.98 6.53
CA SER A 17 -16.87 2.84 5.55
C SER A 17 -16.12 2.96 4.23
N GLU A 18 -14.87 2.51 4.19
CA GLU A 18 -14.06 2.53 2.95
C GLU A 18 -14.56 1.49 1.94
N PRO A 19 -14.74 1.88 0.67
CA PRO A 19 -15.20 0.94 -0.38
C PRO A 19 -14.31 -0.29 -0.53
N GLU A 20 -13.02 -0.16 -0.29
CA GLU A 20 -12.03 -1.22 -0.42
C GLU A 20 -11.78 -2.00 0.90
N HIS A 21 -12.54 -1.70 1.96
CA HIS A 21 -12.36 -2.32 3.28
C HIS A 21 -12.30 -3.85 3.21
N ALA A 22 -13.33 -4.48 2.66
CA ALA A 22 -13.42 -5.94 2.62
C ALA A 22 -12.26 -6.59 1.86
N ARG A 23 -11.82 -5.99 0.76
CA ARG A 23 -10.70 -6.47 -0.05
C ARG A 23 -9.35 -6.32 0.65
N CYS A 24 -9.16 -5.22 1.38
CA CYS A 24 -7.96 -5.03 2.19
C CYS A 24 -7.92 -6.02 3.35
N VAL A 25 -9.03 -6.22 4.06
CA VAL A 25 -9.13 -7.23 5.13
C VAL A 25 -8.84 -8.64 4.60
N GLU A 26 -9.39 -8.99 3.44
CA GLU A 26 -9.12 -10.28 2.79
C GLU A 26 -7.63 -10.48 2.52
N VAL A 27 -6.98 -9.51 1.87
CA VAL A 27 -5.53 -9.59 1.56
C VAL A 27 -4.69 -9.66 2.83
N LEU A 28 -4.98 -8.84 3.84
CA LEU A 28 -4.24 -8.82 5.11
C LEU A 28 -4.45 -10.09 5.95
N SER A 29 -5.49 -10.86 5.66
CA SER A 29 -5.80 -12.14 6.34
C SER A 29 -5.22 -13.36 5.60
N ARG A 30 -4.57 -13.18 4.45
CA ARG A 30 -4.03 -14.28 3.64
C ARG A 30 -2.88 -14.97 4.34
N ARG A 31 -2.97 -16.29 4.48
CA ARG A 31 -1.95 -17.12 5.14
C ARG A 31 -0.74 -17.46 4.26
N ASP A 32 -0.86 -17.27 2.95
CA ASP A 32 0.22 -17.46 1.98
C ASP A 32 1.11 -16.23 1.83
N LEU A 33 0.73 -15.10 2.46
CA LEU A 33 1.50 -13.88 2.53
C LEU A 33 2.22 -13.74 3.86
N TYR A 34 3.50 -13.42 3.80
CA TYR A 34 4.27 -12.91 4.92
C TYR A 34 4.30 -11.38 4.83
N LEU A 35 3.53 -10.73 5.70
CA LEU A 35 3.31 -9.28 5.64
C LEU A 35 4.33 -8.56 6.52
N VAL A 36 5.04 -7.60 5.92
CA VAL A 36 5.93 -6.68 6.63
C VAL A 36 5.34 -5.27 6.54
N LEU A 37 5.19 -4.63 7.69
CA LEU A 37 4.66 -3.30 7.82
C LEU A 37 5.81 -2.29 8.00
N PRO A 38 6.02 -1.37 7.04
CA PRO A 38 7.01 -0.31 7.23
C PRO A 38 6.61 0.58 8.41
N ALA A 39 7.55 0.87 9.32
CA ALA A 39 7.29 1.69 10.51
C ALA A 39 6.72 3.07 10.17
N LEU A 40 7.19 3.69 9.06
CA LEU A 40 6.67 4.98 8.61
C LEU A 40 5.22 4.88 8.11
N ALA A 41 4.86 3.79 7.42
CA ALA A 41 3.48 3.54 6.99
C ALA A 41 2.55 3.28 8.18
N VAL A 42 3.04 2.57 9.19
CA VAL A 42 2.28 2.37 10.46
C VAL A 42 2.02 3.70 11.16
N ALA A 43 3.03 4.57 11.25
CA ALA A 43 2.88 5.89 11.87
C ALA A 43 1.89 6.78 11.10
N GLU A 44 1.95 6.78 9.77
CA GLU A 44 1.01 7.51 8.92
C GLU A 44 -0.42 6.95 9.07
N ALA A 45 -0.58 5.64 9.06
CA ALA A 45 -1.88 5.00 9.25
C ALA A 45 -2.47 5.34 10.62
N ALA A 46 -1.71 5.24 11.69
CA ALA A 46 -2.15 5.58 13.05
C ALA A 46 -2.65 7.02 13.12
N TYR A 47 -1.89 7.96 12.57
CA TYR A 47 -2.26 9.38 12.53
C TYR A 47 -3.58 9.61 11.76
N LEU A 48 -3.74 9.00 10.59
CA LEU A 48 -4.93 9.19 9.78
C LEU A 48 -6.16 8.46 10.34
N ILE A 49 -5.98 7.31 10.97
CA ILE A 49 -7.05 6.60 11.67
C ILE A 49 -7.57 7.44 12.85
N GLU A 50 -6.68 8.03 13.67
CA GLU A 50 -7.09 8.94 14.74
C GLU A 50 -7.90 10.11 14.20
N ARG A 51 -7.42 10.76 13.15
CA ARG A 51 -8.09 11.92 12.57
C ARG A 51 -9.46 11.62 11.97
N ARG A 52 -9.65 10.43 11.41
CA ARG A 52 -10.91 10.04 10.75
C ARG A 52 -11.90 9.38 11.70
N LEU A 53 -11.40 8.52 12.59
CA LEU A 53 -12.22 7.61 13.39
C LEU A 53 -12.08 7.82 14.89
N GLY A 54 -11.14 8.64 15.33
CA GLY A 54 -10.89 8.98 16.72
C GLY A 54 -9.95 8.04 17.46
N PRO A 55 -9.61 8.38 18.73
CA PRO A 55 -8.58 7.69 19.50
C PRO A 55 -8.92 6.24 19.85
N SER A 56 -10.20 5.89 19.97
CA SER A 56 -10.62 4.51 20.21
C SER A 56 -10.26 3.58 19.05
N ALA A 57 -10.45 4.05 17.81
CA ALA A 57 -10.08 3.31 16.61
C ALA A 57 -8.55 3.21 16.47
N GLU A 58 -7.83 4.27 16.78
CA GLU A 58 -6.36 4.26 16.81
C GLU A 58 -5.83 3.25 17.82
N ALA A 59 -6.39 3.21 19.04
CA ALA A 59 -6.00 2.23 20.05
C ALA A 59 -6.29 0.79 19.61
N ALA A 60 -7.43 0.54 18.95
CA ALA A 60 -7.76 -0.76 18.37
C ALA A 60 -6.78 -1.15 17.25
N PHE A 61 -6.43 -0.22 16.37
CA PHE A 61 -5.40 -0.40 15.36
C PHE A 61 -4.07 -0.80 15.98
N ALA A 62 -3.59 -0.05 16.97
CA ALA A 62 -2.33 -0.32 17.66
C ALA A 62 -2.31 -1.72 18.30
N ARG A 63 -3.42 -2.16 18.92
CA ARG A 63 -3.55 -3.53 19.45
C ARG A 63 -3.50 -4.58 18.36
N GLY A 64 -4.06 -4.29 17.19
CA GLY A 64 -4.07 -5.20 16.03
C GLY A 64 -2.69 -5.41 15.41
N LEU A 65 -1.69 -4.55 15.72
CA LEU A 65 -0.33 -4.70 15.19
C LEU A 65 0.45 -5.87 15.82
N VAL A 66 -0.05 -6.42 16.93
CA VAL A 66 0.55 -7.61 17.55
C VAL A 66 0.51 -8.79 16.57
N GLY A 67 1.67 -9.35 16.28
CA GLY A 67 1.80 -10.47 15.34
C GLY A 67 2.18 -10.07 13.91
N PHE A 68 2.27 -8.78 13.60
CA PHE A 68 2.89 -8.30 12.37
C PHE A 68 4.37 -7.98 12.59
N GLU A 69 5.18 -8.23 11.58
CA GLU A 69 6.55 -7.71 11.54
C GLU A 69 6.52 -6.25 11.12
N ILE A 70 7.15 -5.41 11.93
CA ILE A 70 7.31 -3.97 11.65
C ILE A 70 8.78 -3.70 11.41
N ASP A 71 9.11 -3.13 10.25
CA ASP A 71 10.49 -2.83 9.84
C ASP A 71 10.67 -1.32 9.64
N ALA A 72 11.71 -0.77 10.24
CA ALA A 72 12.08 0.63 10.12
C ALA A 72 13.22 0.83 9.12
N PRO A 73 13.37 2.02 8.50
CA PRO A 73 14.51 2.32 7.67
C PRO A 73 15.83 2.21 8.46
N LEU A 74 16.77 1.49 7.90
CA LEU A 74 18.14 1.43 8.40
C LEU A 74 18.89 2.73 8.04
N PRO A 75 20.01 3.08 8.73
CA PRO A 75 20.79 4.25 8.36
C PRO A 75 21.20 4.30 6.87
N VAL A 76 21.46 3.16 6.26
CA VAL A 76 21.83 3.04 4.84
C VAL A 76 20.65 3.23 3.87
N ASP A 77 19.42 3.13 4.35
CA ASP A 77 18.22 3.30 3.52
C ASP A 77 17.90 4.79 3.27
N TRP A 78 18.26 5.68 4.20
CA TRP A 78 17.89 7.09 4.12
C TRP A 78 18.42 7.82 2.90
N PRO A 79 19.67 7.64 2.45
CA PRO A 79 20.14 8.22 1.19
C PRO A 79 19.34 7.72 -0.01
N LEU A 80 18.98 6.42 -0.05
CA LEU A 80 18.18 5.83 -1.13
C LEU A 80 16.75 6.39 -1.13
N ILE A 81 16.16 6.60 0.05
CA ILE A 81 14.85 7.23 0.20
C ILE A 81 14.90 8.66 -0.36
N ALA A 82 15.92 9.44 0.02
CA ALA A 82 16.11 10.81 -0.47
C ALA A 82 16.25 10.84 -1.99
N ASP A 83 17.05 9.95 -2.57
CA ASP A 83 17.25 9.84 -4.02
C ASP A 83 15.94 9.56 -4.77
N LEU A 84 15.07 8.70 -4.22
CA LEU A 84 13.77 8.43 -4.82
C LEU A 84 12.83 9.63 -4.72
N VAL A 85 12.81 10.35 -3.59
CA VAL A 85 12.01 11.55 -3.42
C VAL A 85 12.43 12.62 -4.43
N GLU A 86 13.74 12.83 -4.63
CA GLU A 86 14.26 13.77 -5.63
C GLU A 86 13.96 13.33 -7.07
N ARG A 87 14.18 12.05 -7.37
CA ARG A 87 13.95 11.48 -8.72
C ARG A 87 12.49 11.62 -9.16
N TYR A 88 11.56 11.43 -8.23
CA TYR A 88 10.13 11.49 -8.50
C TYR A 88 9.46 12.75 -7.94
N ALA A 89 10.21 13.87 -7.88
CA ALA A 89 9.72 15.14 -7.36
C ALA A 89 8.49 15.66 -8.10
N ASP A 90 8.46 15.54 -9.44
CA ASP A 90 7.30 15.93 -10.27
C ASP A 90 6.06 15.07 -9.98
N PHE A 91 6.27 13.87 -9.50
CA PHE A 91 5.23 12.93 -9.09
C PHE A 91 4.80 13.11 -7.63
N ARG A 92 5.52 13.96 -6.89
CA ARG A 92 5.33 14.21 -5.46
C ARG A 92 5.39 12.93 -4.63
N LEU A 93 6.33 12.04 -4.95
CA LEU A 93 6.57 10.85 -4.15
C LEU A 93 7.01 11.29 -2.75
N GLY A 94 6.26 10.89 -1.73
CA GLY A 94 6.58 11.20 -0.35
C GLY A 94 7.63 10.26 0.26
N THR A 95 8.18 10.66 1.40
CA THR A 95 9.17 9.87 2.15
C THR A 95 8.62 8.50 2.54
N VAL A 96 7.34 8.40 2.89
CA VAL A 96 6.71 7.12 3.26
C VAL A 96 6.72 6.15 2.07
N ASP A 97 6.22 6.58 0.91
CA ASP A 97 6.19 5.75 -0.31
C ASP A 97 7.60 5.34 -0.75
N ALA A 98 8.55 6.28 -0.70
CA ALA A 98 9.95 6.01 -1.00
C ALA A 98 10.54 4.96 -0.04
N SER A 99 10.21 5.03 1.25
CA SER A 99 10.66 4.06 2.24
C SER A 99 10.11 2.66 1.98
N ILE A 100 8.88 2.55 1.49
CA ILE A 100 8.27 1.28 1.09
C ILE A 100 9.04 0.67 -0.10
N ALA A 101 9.37 1.47 -1.10
CA ALA A 101 10.12 1.03 -2.26
C ALA A 101 11.55 0.56 -1.91
N VAL A 102 12.22 1.27 -1.00
CA VAL A 102 13.55 0.90 -0.50
C VAL A 102 13.48 -0.38 0.33
N LEU A 103 12.50 -0.50 1.22
CA LEU A 103 12.31 -1.70 2.03
C LEU A 103 12.01 -2.93 1.15
N ALA A 104 11.15 -2.78 0.16
CA ALA A 104 10.84 -3.85 -0.79
C ALA A 104 12.10 -4.34 -1.53
N ASP A 105 12.95 -3.41 -1.95
CA ASP A 105 14.23 -3.74 -2.59
C ASP A 105 15.17 -4.48 -1.64
N ARG A 106 15.32 -3.98 -0.40
CA ARG A 106 16.16 -4.59 0.64
C ARG A 106 15.71 -6.00 1.00
N LEU A 107 14.41 -6.23 1.08
CA LEU A 107 13.83 -7.55 1.39
C LEU A 107 13.66 -8.45 0.15
N GLY A 108 14.01 -7.98 -1.04
CA GLY A 108 13.96 -8.76 -2.27
C GLY A 108 12.56 -9.09 -2.77
N THR A 109 11.55 -8.27 -2.43
CA THR A 109 10.18 -8.44 -2.91
C THR A 109 9.78 -7.34 -3.90
N ASP A 110 8.84 -7.66 -4.77
CA ASP A 110 8.17 -6.72 -5.66
C ASP A 110 6.68 -6.54 -5.33
N LEU A 111 6.19 -7.22 -4.28
CA LEU A 111 4.78 -7.25 -3.94
C LEU A 111 4.44 -6.21 -2.87
N ILE A 112 3.55 -5.28 -3.21
CA ILE A 112 3.07 -4.24 -2.31
C ILE A 112 1.55 -4.35 -2.15
N VAL A 113 1.07 -4.28 -0.92
CA VAL A 113 -0.35 -4.17 -0.59
C VAL A 113 -0.68 -2.70 -0.43
N THR A 114 -1.36 -2.11 -1.40
CA THR A 114 -1.65 -0.67 -1.45
C THR A 114 -2.91 -0.37 -2.26
N LEU A 115 -3.56 0.73 -1.93
CA LEU A 115 -4.61 1.34 -2.76
C LEU A 115 -4.07 2.50 -3.62
N ASP A 116 -2.86 2.96 -3.37
CA ASP A 116 -2.19 3.99 -4.17
C ASP A 116 -1.49 3.39 -5.40
N ARG A 117 -2.32 2.99 -6.35
CA ARG A 117 -1.84 2.39 -7.60
C ARG A 117 -1.07 3.38 -8.47
N ARG A 118 -1.42 4.67 -8.37
CA ARG A 118 -0.81 5.70 -9.21
C ARG A 118 0.68 5.84 -8.93
N HIS A 119 1.07 5.95 -7.67
CA HIS A 119 2.47 6.07 -7.28
C HIS A 119 3.23 4.78 -7.57
N PHE A 120 2.80 3.65 -7.01
CA PHE A 120 3.56 2.40 -7.10
C PHE A 120 3.60 1.76 -8.49
N ALA A 121 2.66 2.06 -9.40
CA ALA A 121 2.75 1.64 -10.80
C ALA A 121 3.80 2.46 -11.59
N ALA A 122 4.03 3.71 -11.20
CA ALA A 122 4.91 4.62 -11.94
C ALA A 122 6.38 4.55 -11.49
N ILE A 123 6.65 4.25 -10.23
CA ILE A 123 8.00 4.27 -9.67
C ILE A 123 8.73 2.93 -9.82
N ARG A 124 10.03 2.97 -9.58
CA ARG A 124 10.89 1.78 -9.50
C ARG A 124 11.63 1.79 -8.16
N SER A 125 11.99 0.60 -7.67
CA SER A 125 12.87 0.47 -6.52
C SER A 125 14.27 1.02 -6.84
N PRO A 126 15.15 1.23 -5.84
CA PRO A 126 16.55 1.57 -6.08
C PRO A 126 17.25 0.62 -7.06
N GLY A 127 16.93 -0.66 -7.01
CA GLY A 127 17.43 -1.70 -7.93
C GLY A 127 16.73 -1.75 -9.29
N GLY A 128 15.81 -0.82 -9.60
CA GLY A 128 15.11 -0.75 -10.89
C GLY A 128 13.89 -1.67 -11.02
N ARG A 129 13.44 -2.30 -9.95
CA ARG A 129 12.32 -3.26 -9.93
C ARG A 129 10.99 -2.53 -10.00
N SER A 130 10.06 -3.03 -10.82
CA SER A 130 8.65 -2.63 -10.81
C SER A 130 7.88 -3.43 -9.75
N PHE A 131 6.73 -2.92 -9.34
CA PHE A 131 5.93 -3.49 -8.28
C PHE A 131 4.67 -4.17 -8.81
N ARG A 132 4.32 -5.30 -8.19
CA ARG A 132 3.01 -5.94 -8.28
C ARG A 132 2.17 -5.47 -7.10
N LEU A 133 0.90 -5.14 -7.35
CA LEU A 133 0.05 -4.49 -6.36
C LEU A 133 -1.15 -5.37 -5.97
N LEU A 134 -1.41 -5.44 -4.66
CA LEU A 134 -2.61 -6.06 -4.09
C LEU A 134 -3.41 -5.00 -3.30
N PRO A 135 -4.73 -5.18 -3.15
CA PRO A 135 -5.58 -6.13 -3.87
C PRO A 135 -5.56 -5.85 -5.36
N GLU A 136 -5.73 -6.87 -6.21
CA GLU A 136 -5.84 -6.64 -7.65
C GLU A 136 -7.02 -5.72 -7.97
N PRO A 137 -6.98 -4.90 -9.05
CA PRO A 137 -8.13 -4.10 -9.41
C PRO A 137 -9.37 -4.99 -9.62
N PRO A 138 -10.58 -4.50 -9.30
CA PRO A 138 -11.78 -5.22 -9.64
C PRO A 138 -11.80 -5.50 -11.15
N ALA A 139 -12.17 -6.71 -11.54
CA ALA A 139 -12.34 -7.05 -12.95
C ALA A 139 -13.31 -6.06 -13.59
N VAL A 140 -12.86 -5.33 -14.61
CA VAL A 140 -13.74 -4.48 -15.40
C VAL A 140 -14.60 -5.43 -16.21
N HIS A 141 -15.86 -5.65 -15.77
CA HIS A 141 -16.84 -6.25 -16.66
C HIS A 141 -17.12 -5.22 -17.75
N GLU A 142 -16.54 -5.42 -18.93
CA GLU A 142 -17.00 -4.73 -20.13
C GLU A 142 -18.47 -5.10 -20.31
N VAL A 143 -19.36 -4.14 -20.05
CA VAL A 143 -20.76 -4.27 -20.42
C VAL A 143 -20.75 -4.30 -21.96
N PRO A 144 -21.23 -5.36 -22.62
CA PRO A 144 -21.30 -5.39 -24.07
C PRO A 144 -22.14 -4.19 -24.49
N VAL A 145 -21.56 -3.26 -25.23
CA VAL A 145 -22.31 -2.21 -25.89
C VAL A 145 -23.18 -2.91 -26.91
N ALA A 146 -24.48 -3.04 -26.63
CA ALA A 146 -25.44 -3.52 -27.62
C ALA A 146 -25.47 -2.50 -28.74
N TYR A 147 -24.80 -2.79 -29.83
CA TYR A 147 -25.00 -2.09 -31.09
C TYR A 147 -26.44 -2.33 -31.51
N GLY A 148 -27.29 -1.31 -31.33
CA GLY A 148 -28.61 -1.28 -31.91
C GLY A 148 -28.49 -1.39 -33.43
N ALA A 149 -29.06 -2.42 -34.00
CA ALA A 149 -29.17 -2.56 -35.44
C ALA A 149 -30.00 -1.38 -35.99
N PRO A 150 -29.60 -0.78 -37.13
CA PRO A 150 -30.43 0.24 -37.76
C PRO A 150 -31.72 -0.41 -38.23
N THR A 151 -32.85 0.09 -37.78
CA THR A 151 -34.17 -0.23 -38.34
C THR A 151 -34.27 0.35 -39.73
N ALA A 152 -34.56 -0.51 -40.68
CA ALA A 152 -34.88 -0.18 -42.08
C ALA A 152 -36.20 0.55 -42.18
#